data_76fd7a51f81327fee59c7a6e8b68f18c
#
_entry.id   76fd7a51f81327fee59c7a6e8b68f18c
#
_cell.length_a   1.000
_cell.length_b   1.000
_cell.length_c   1.000
_cell.angle_alpha   90.00
_cell.angle_beta   90.00
_cell.angle_gamma   90.00
#
_symmetry.space_group_name_H-M   'P 1'
#
loop_
_entity.id
_entity.type
_entity.pdbx_description
1 polymer ?
#
loop_
_entity_poly.entity_id
_entity_poly.type
_entity_poly.pdbx_seq_one_letter_code
_entity_poly.pdbx_strand_id
1 'polypeptide(L)'
;NHTVLAEALERWPQQLIEKWLPRIWQILIEISNRYQRALTDYFHGDLSKVAPMAIIWGGEVRMANLCVCACFKINGVSALHSDILKRDVFHDAYARTPDKFTNVTNGIDHRRWLSECNPELDALIRDCCGKDKYLLQPDALKELEQYRDDAGVLSRLGQIKADNKKAFAAWVARESGVILNTDALFDVQVKRLHEYKRQLLNVLHIIYLYQRMKADPHFDFTPRTYLFGAKAAPGYAVAKRIIRLINSVADMIARDPACKDRLQVVFLENYRVSLAEKLMPASELSEQISTAGKEASGTGNMKFMMNGALTIGTMDGANVEICEAVGRDNIFIFGMETPEAEALAASGNYEPMLIYQNDPVIHRVLDQLIRGFGDGVDYTDIANLLLHGGNGGPADRYMSLKDF
;
A
#
# COMPACT_ATOMS: atom_id res chain seq x y z
N ASN A 1 -14.79 -7.33 1.79
CA ASN A 1 -13.81 -6.28 2.13
C ASN A 1 -12.42 -6.87 2.26
N HIS A 2 -11.43 -6.22 1.66
CA HIS A 2 -10.01 -6.59 1.76
C HIS A 2 -9.33 -5.61 2.73
N THR A 3 -9.64 -5.68 4.02
CA THR A 3 -9.16 -4.72 5.02
C THR A 3 -9.10 -5.30 6.41
N VAL A 4 -8.23 -4.74 7.23
CA VAL A 4 -8.17 -4.91 8.69
C VAL A 4 -8.64 -3.65 9.43
N LEU A 5 -8.90 -2.55 8.70
CA LEU A 5 -9.26 -1.26 9.29
C LEU A 5 -10.76 -1.21 9.56
N ALA A 6 -11.12 -0.87 10.79
CA ALA A 6 -12.53 -0.77 11.21
C ALA A 6 -13.32 0.26 10.37
N GLU A 7 -12.68 1.35 9.95
CA GLU A 7 -13.30 2.40 9.13
C GLU A 7 -13.77 1.89 7.75
N ALA A 8 -13.16 0.82 7.24
CA ALA A 8 -13.53 0.22 5.96
C ALA A 8 -14.55 -0.92 6.08
N LEU A 9 -14.96 -1.29 7.30
CA LEU A 9 -16.07 -2.20 7.55
C LEU A 9 -17.38 -1.40 7.54
N GLU A 10 -18.08 -1.46 6.42
CA GLU A 10 -19.24 -0.61 6.16
C GLU A 10 -20.35 -0.75 7.20
N ARG A 11 -20.84 0.38 7.67
CA ARG A 11 -22.01 0.54 8.53
C ARG A 11 -22.97 1.51 7.90
N TRP A 12 -24.24 1.15 7.84
CA TRP A 12 -25.26 1.97 7.23
C TRP A 12 -26.36 2.30 8.24
N PRO A 13 -26.84 3.56 8.31
CA PRO A 13 -28.02 3.88 9.10
C PRO A 13 -29.20 2.98 8.66
N GLN A 14 -29.84 2.31 9.59
CA GLN A 14 -30.98 1.44 9.29
C GLN A 14 -32.10 2.16 8.53
N GLN A 15 -32.36 3.42 8.91
CA GLN A 15 -33.39 4.27 8.27
C GLN A 15 -33.14 4.48 6.77
N LEU A 16 -31.89 4.50 6.35
CA LEU A 16 -31.53 4.64 4.94
C LEU A 16 -31.94 3.40 4.15
N ILE A 17 -31.65 2.20 4.69
CA ILE A 17 -32.00 0.93 4.06
C ILE A 17 -33.53 0.73 4.08
N GLU A 18 -34.17 1.02 5.20
CA GLU A 18 -35.61 0.91 5.35
C GLU A 18 -36.36 1.79 4.36
N LYS A 19 -35.92 3.04 4.21
CA LYS A 19 -36.56 4.03 3.30
C LYS A 19 -36.39 3.69 1.83
N TRP A 20 -35.17 3.35 1.41
CA TRP A 20 -34.83 3.21 0.00
C TRP A 20 -34.92 1.78 -0.52
N LEU A 21 -34.85 0.78 0.38
CA LEU A 21 -34.86 -0.65 0.04
C LEU A 21 -35.81 -1.44 0.97
N PRO A 22 -37.11 -1.08 1.06
CA PRO A 22 -38.00 -1.61 2.08
C PRO A 22 -38.15 -3.14 2.03
N ARG A 23 -38.12 -3.74 0.85
CA ARG A 23 -38.16 -5.21 0.73
C ARG A 23 -36.88 -5.87 1.23
N ILE A 24 -35.73 -5.31 0.90
CA ILE A 24 -34.43 -5.79 1.40
C ILE A 24 -34.37 -5.61 2.92
N TRP A 25 -34.87 -4.50 3.44
CA TRP A 25 -34.95 -4.24 4.87
C TRP A 25 -35.73 -5.33 5.61
N GLN A 26 -36.90 -5.74 5.12
CA GLN A 26 -37.68 -6.84 5.71
C GLN A 26 -36.88 -8.16 5.77
N ILE A 27 -36.12 -8.47 4.72
CA ILE A 27 -35.27 -9.66 4.66
C ILE A 27 -34.14 -9.54 5.67
N LEU A 28 -33.48 -8.38 5.75
CA LEU A 28 -32.38 -8.13 6.68
C LEU A 28 -32.82 -8.24 8.14
N ILE A 29 -33.99 -7.71 8.49
CA ILE A 29 -34.58 -7.88 9.85
C ILE A 29 -34.72 -9.35 10.19
N GLU A 30 -35.30 -10.15 9.30
CA GLU A 30 -35.55 -11.58 9.56
C GLU A 30 -34.21 -12.36 9.72
N ILE A 31 -33.22 -12.10 8.87
CA ILE A 31 -31.87 -12.68 8.99
C ILE A 31 -31.25 -12.25 10.32
N SER A 32 -31.29 -10.94 10.63
CA SER A 32 -30.73 -10.40 11.86
C SER A 32 -31.35 -10.99 13.11
N ASN A 33 -32.67 -11.10 13.15
CA ASN A 33 -33.38 -11.66 14.28
C ASN A 33 -33.04 -13.14 14.53
N ARG A 34 -32.97 -13.94 13.47
CA ARG A 34 -32.54 -15.35 13.57
C ARG A 34 -31.10 -15.46 14.06
N TYR A 35 -30.20 -14.67 13.49
CA TYR A 35 -28.81 -14.69 13.88
C TYR A 35 -28.62 -14.23 15.32
N GLN A 36 -29.29 -13.15 15.72
CA GLN A 36 -29.20 -12.62 17.09
C GLN A 36 -29.72 -13.63 18.12
N ARG A 37 -30.84 -14.35 17.84
CA ARG A 37 -31.31 -15.46 18.73
C ARG A 37 -30.21 -16.51 18.88
N ALA A 38 -29.65 -16.99 17.78
CA ALA A 38 -28.59 -17.99 17.80
C ALA A 38 -27.33 -17.55 18.56
N LEU A 39 -26.99 -16.23 18.49
CA LEU A 39 -25.91 -15.65 19.29
C LEU A 39 -26.26 -15.55 20.77
N THR A 40 -27.50 -15.15 21.10
CA THR A 40 -27.99 -15.04 22.48
C THR A 40 -28.01 -16.42 23.16
N ASP A 41 -28.44 -17.46 22.46
CA ASP A 41 -28.40 -18.82 22.94
C ASP A 41 -26.94 -19.30 23.16
N TYR A 42 -26.07 -19.06 22.19
CA TYR A 42 -24.67 -19.48 22.27
C TYR A 42 -23.89 -18.79 23.41
N PHE A 43 -24.13 -17.49 23.63
CA PHE A 43 -23.46 -16.69 24.67
C PHE A 43 -24.27 -16.62 25.99
N HIS A 44 -25.28 -17.47 26.14
CA HIS A 44 -26.11 -17.55 27.37
C HIS A 44 -26.68 -16.19 27.82
N GLY A 45 -27.07 -15.35 26.86
CA GLY A 45 -27.65 -14.04 27.11
C GLY A 45 -26.64 -12.90 27.35
N ASP A 46 -25.33 -13.13 27.23
CA ASP A 46 -24.31 -12.10 27.36
C ASP A 46 -24.34 -11.13 26.18
N LEU A 47 -25.04 -9.99 26.38
CA LEU A 47 -25.20 -8.96 25.36
C LEU A 47 -23.87 -8.27 25.00
N SER A 48 -22.86 -8.30 25.88
CA SER A 48 -21.54 -7.70 25.57
C SER A 48 -20.83 -8.44 24.43
N LYS A 49 -21.11 -9.74 24.25
CA LYS A 49 -20.63 -10.58 23.13
C LYS A 49 -21.57 -10.62 21.94
N VAL A 50 -22.88 -10.52 22.19
CA VAL A 50 -23.89 -10.50 21.11
C VAL A 50 -23.83 -9.21 20.31
N ALA A 51 -23.74 -8.05 20.98
CA ALA A 51 -23.80 -6.75 20.36
C ALA A 51 -22.71 -6.50 19.28
N PRO A 52 -21.42 -6.86 19.48
CA PRO A 52 -20.39 -6.73 18.46
C PRO A 52 -20.65 -7.56 17.21
N MET A 53 -21.28 -8.72 17.35
CA MET A 53 -21.55 -9.66 16.26
C MET A 53 -22.90 -9.42 15.56
N ALA A 54 -23.82 -8.67 16.17
CA ALA A 54 -25.15 -8.42 15.62
C ALA A 54 -25.08 -7.69 14.26
N ILE A 55 -25.96 -8.11 13.33
CA ILE A 55 -26.08 -7.51 11.98
C ILE A 55 -26.70 -6.13 12.10
N ILE A 56 -27.81 -6.01 12.84
CA ILE A 56 -28.49 -4.74 13.12
C ILE A 56 -28.34 -4.48 14.63
N TRP A 57 -27.71 -3.36 14.98
CA TRP A 57 -27.51 -2.94 16.37
C TRP A 57 -27.26 -1.44 16.47
N GLY A 58 -27.88 -0.79 17.47
CA GLY A 58 -27.68 0.64 17.72
C GLY A 58 -28.11 1.56 16.56
N GLY A 59 -29.12 1.16 15.77
CA GLY A 59 -29.60 1.93 14.63
C GLY A 59 -28.75 1.77 13.35
N GLU A 60 -27.80 0.86 13.32
CA GLU A 60 -26.92 0.59 12.18
C GLU A 60 -27.08 -0.83 11.63
N VAL A 61 -26.90 -0.98 10.32
CA VAL A 61 -26.70 -2.27 9.63
C VAL A 61 -25.20 -2.45 9.40
N ARG A 62 -24.63 -3.53 9.95
CA ARG A 62 -23.21 -3.88 9.86
C ARG A 62 -23.00 -4.92 8.77
N MET A 63 -22.53 -4.48 7.62
CA MET A 63 -22.42 -5.31 6.41
C MET A 63 -21.44 -6.47 6.58
N ALA A 64 -20.32 -6.26 7.27
CA ALA A 64 -19.37 -7.33 7.55
C ALA A 64 -19.98 -8.44 8.40
N ASN A 65 -20.76 -8.11 9.42
CA ASN A 65 -21.45 -9.10 10.27
C ASN A 65 -22.51 -9.87 9.48
N LEU A 66 -23.21 -9.20 8.55
CA LEU A 66 -24.12 -9.89 7.61
C LEU A 66 -23.36 -10.91 6.76
N CYS A 67 -22.19 -10.54 6.22
CA CYS A 67 -21.34 -11.47 5.46
C CYS A 67 -20.88 -12.66 6.32
N VAL A 68 -20.43 -12.40 7.55
CA VAL A 68 -20.01 -13.46 8.50
C VAL A 68 -21.16 -14.43 8.80
N CYS A 69 -22.38 -13.92 8.95
CA CYS A 69 -23.58 -14.74 9.14
C CYS A 69 -23.90 -15.58 7.89
N ALA A 70 -24.00 -14.93 6.74
CA ALA A 70 -24.59 -15.51 5.53
C ALA A 70 -23.63 -16.37 4.70
N CYS A 71 -22.32 -16.04 4.68
CA CYS A 71 -21.35 -16.77 3.87
C CYS A 71 -20.98 -18.13 4.49
N PHE A 72 -20.76 -19.13 3.65
CA PHE A 72 -20.31 -20.46 4.09
C PHE A 72 -18.81 -20.53 4.36
N LYS A 73 -18.01 -19.62 3.74
CA LYS A 73 -16.58 -19.44 3.99
C LYS A 73 -16.23 -17.95 4.08
N ILE A 74 -15.27 -17.64 4.92
CA ILE A 74 -14.69 -16.32 5.14
C ILE A 74 -13.20 -16.47 4.96
N ASN A 75 -12.63 -15.84 3.95
CA ASN A 75 -11.19 -15.91 3.72
C ASN A 75 -10.48 -14.58 3.99
N GLY A 76 -9.32 -14.68 4.58
CA GLY A 76 -8.32 -13.62 4.47
C GLY A 76 -7.68 -13.65 3.08
N VAL A 77 -7.06 -12.55 2.69
CA VAL A 77 -6.45 -12.35 1.36
C VAL A 77 -4.91 -12.36 1.38
N SER A 78 -4.34 -12.68 2.54
CA SER A 78 -2.96 -13.09 2.80
C SER A 78 -2.95 -13.93 4.08
N ALA A 79 -1.87 -14.65 4.36
CA ALA A 79 -1.73 -15.41 5.61
C ALA A 79 -1.87 -14.50 6.83
N LEU A 80 -1.12 -13.39 6.85
CA LEU A 80 -1.19 -12.38 7.91
C LEU A 80 -2.61 -11.81 8.09
N HIS A 81 -3.29 -11.47 7.00
CA HIS A 81 -4.67 -10.98 7.06
C HIS A 81 -5.62 -12.02 7.67
N SER A 82 -5.47 -13.28 7.28
CA SER A 82 -6.28 -14.38 7.80
C SER A 82 -6.11 -14.54 9.31
N ASP A 83 -4.90 -14.38 9.82
CA ASP A 83 -4.60 -14.46 11.24
C ASP A 83 -5.17 -13.27 12.01
N ILE A 84 -5.03 -12.05 11.48
CA ILE A 84 -5.64 -10.84 12.06
C ILE A 84 -7.16 -10.95 12.11
N LEU A 85 -7.80 -11.48 11.06
CA LEU A 85 -9.26 -11.70 11.06
C LEU A 85 -9.70 -12.63 12.17
N LYS A 86 -8.96 -13.72 12.43
CA LYS A 86 -9.26 -14.72 13.47
C LYS A 86 -8.96 -14.20 14.88
N ARG A 87 -7.82 -13.51 15.03
CA ARG A 87 -7.33 -13.06 16.35
C ARG A 87 -8.05 -11.81 16.85
N ASP A 88 -8.32 -10.85 15.94
CA ASP A 88 -8.76 -9.52 16.31
C ASP A 88 -10.14 -9.17 15.73
N VAL A 89 -10.26 -9.07 14.40
CA VAL A 89 -11.42 -8.44 13.75
C VAL A 89 -12.71 -9.22 13.96
N PHE A 90 -12.63 -10.56 13.87
CA PHE A 90 -13.77 -11.48 14.01
C PHE A 90 -13.51 -12.58 15.04
N HIS A 91 -12.78 -12.24 16.11
CA HIS A 91 -12.39 -13.19 17.17
C HIS A 91 -13.56 -14.05 17.67
N ASP A 92 -14.66 -13.43 18.09
CA ASP A 92 -15.81 -14.16 18.65
C ASP A 92 -16.55 -14.98 17.57
N ALA A 93 -16.58 -14.50 16.33
CA ALA A 93 -17.16 -15.25 15.22
C ALA A 93 -16.28 -16.45 14.86
N TYR A 94 -14.97 -16.31 14.92
CA TYR A 94 -14.02 -17.41 14.73
C TYR A 94 -14.15 -18.45 15.85
N ALA A 95 -14.23 -18.03 17.10
CA ALA A 95 -14.42 -18.92 18.24
C ALA A 95 -15.71 -19.76 18.10
N ARG A 96 -16.78 -19.16 17.56
CA ARG A 96 -18.07 -19.85 17.35
C ARG A 96 -18.09 -20.77 16.13
N THR A 97 -17.45 -20.38 15.04
CA THR A 97 -17.50 -21.09 13.75
C THR A 97 -16.13 -21.12 13.06
N PRO A 98 -15.11 -21.79 13.67
CA PRO A 98 -13.73 -21.78 13.15
C PRO A 98 -13.63 -22.35 11.74
N ASP A 99 -14.44 -23.35 11.40
CA ASP A 99 -14.42 -24.00 10.08
C ASP A 99 -14.85 -23.09 8.93
N LYS A 100 -15.47 -21.93 9.21
CA LYS A 100 -15.77 -20.94 8.19
C LYS A 100 -14.53 -20.18 7.71
N PHE A 101 -13.52 -20.03 8.57
CA PHE A 101 -12.36 -19.18 8.31
C PHE A 101 -11.25 -19.93 7.57
N THR A 102 -10.80 -19.35 6.49
CA THR A 102 -9.76 -19.92 5.63
C THR A 102 -8.84 -18.81 5.10
N ASN A 103 -7.78 -19.19 4.42
CA ASN A 103 -6.92 -18.28 3.69
C ASN A 103 -6.97 -18.58 2.20
N VAL A 104 -7.12 -17.53 1.40
CA VAL A 104 -6.87 -17.57 -0.05
C VAL A 104 -6.08 -16.30 -0.37
N THR A 105 -4.77 -16.40 -0.41
CA THR A 105 -3.90 -15.27 -0.71
C THR A 105 -4.22 -14.71 -2.09
N ASN A 106 -4.29 -13.38 -2.20
CA ASN A 106 -4.49 -12.70 -3.47
C ASN A 106 -3.43 -13.12 -4.49
N GLY A 107 -3.81 -13.09 -5.75
CA GLY A 107 -2.94 -13.28 -6.88
C GLY A 107 -3.21 -12.22 -7.95
N ILE A 108 -2.49 -12.34 -9.05
CA ILE A 108 -2.63 -11.49 -10.23
C ILE A 108 -2.77 -12.35 -11.49
N ASP A 109 -3.40 -11.80 -12.52
CA ASP A 109 -3.42 -12.40 -13.84
C ASP A 109 -2.06 -12.16 -14.54
N HIS A 110 -1.23 -13.19 -14.60
CA HIS A 110 0.09 -13.14 -15.22
C HIS A 110 0.04 -12.94 -16.75
N ARG A 111 -1.08 -13.30 -17.41
CA ARG A 111 -1.26 -12.99 -18.83
C ARG A 111 -1.35 -11.50 -19.04
N ARG A 112 -2.21 -10.81 -18.27
CA ARG A 112 -2.36 -9.37 -18.35
C ARG A 112 -1.12 -8.63 -17.85
N TRP A 113 -0.64 -8.99 -16.63
CA TRP A 113 0.38 -8.23 -15.92
C TRP A 113 1.82 -8.61 -16.28
N LEU A 114 2.00 -9.53 -17.24
CA LEU A 114 3.30 -9.88 -17.81
C LEU A 114 3.19 -9.96 -19.34
N SER A 115 2.50 -10.96 -19.89
CA SER A 115 2.48 -11.20 -21.34
C SER A 115 1.90 -10.03 -22.14
N GLU A 116 0.79 -9.45 -21.71
CA GLU A 116 0.11 -8.37 -22.43
C GLU A 116 0.81 -7.01 -22.22
N CYS A 117 1.16 -6.68 -20.96
CA CYS A 117 1.71 -5.36 -20.64
C CYS A 117 3.22 -5.24 -20.91
N ASN A 118 3.95 -6.36 -21.07
CA ASN A 118 5.40 -6.38 -21.29
C ASN A 118 5.79 -7.42 -22.37
N PRO A 119 5.41 -7.18 -23.63
CA PRO A 119 5.57 -8.17 -24.72
C PRO A 119 7.03 -8.56 -24.97
N GLU A 120 7.97 -7.65 -24.79
CA GLU A 120 9.41 -7.96 -24.96
C GLU A 120 9.92 -8.91 -23.87
N LEU A 121 9.47 -8.74 -22.63
CA LEU A 121 9.78 -9.68 -21.54
C LEU A 121 9.08 -11.01 -21.76
N ASP A 122 7.84 -11.02 -22.23
CA ASP A 122 7.12 -12.23 -22.62
C ASP A 122 7.89 -13.02 -23.70
N ALA A 123 8.40 -12.34 -24.72
CA ALA A 123 9.20 -12.96 -25.78
C ALA A 123 10.48 -13.59 -25.22
N LEU A 124 11.22 -12.90 -24.34
CA LEU A 124 12.40 -13.44 -23.68
C LEU A 124 12.06 -14.68 -22.83
N ILE A 125 10.98 -14.65 -22.07
CA ILE A 125 10.55 -15.79 -21.24
C ILE A 125 10.18 -16.99 -22.11
N ARG A 126 9.49 -16.77 -23.22
CA ARG A 126 9.15 -17.83 -24.19
C ARG A 126 10.38 -18.49 -24.82
N ASP A 127 11.42 -17.71 -25.08
CA ASP A 127 12.71 -18.22 -25.56
C ASP A 127 13.41 -19.09 -24.50
N CYS A 128 13.37 -18.68 -23.24
CA CYS A 128 14.06 -19.37 -22.14
C CYS A 128 13.29 -20.58 -21.61
N CYS A 129 11.97 -20.48 -21.43
CA CYS A 129 11.12 -21.46 -20.74
C CYS A 129 10.25 -22.30 -21.68
N GLY A 130 10.32 -22.05 -22.99
CA GLY A 130 9.48 -22.70 -24.00
C GLY A 130 8.18 -21.95 -24.27
N LYS A 131 7.75 -22.03 -25.53
CA LYS A 131 6.59 -21.30 -26.03
C LYS A 131 5.33 -21.59 -25.22
N ASP A 132 4.69 -20.53 -24.74
CA ASP A 132 3.41 -20.54 -24.03
C ASP A 132 3.35 -21.37 -22.73
N LYS A 133 4.45 -22.00 -22.32
CA LYS A 133 4.47 -22.92 -21.18
C LYS A 133 4.04 -22.23 -19.88
N TYR A 134 4.61 -21.06 -19.57
CA TYR A 134 4.31 -20.34 -18.35
C TYR A 134 2.87 -19.75 -18.33
N LEU A 135 2.26 -19.53 -19.50
CA LEU A 135 0.87 -19.04 -19.60
C LEU A 135 -0.14 -20.07 -19.09
N LEU A 136 0.18 -21.35 -19.21
CA LEU A 136 -0.63 -22.47 -18.75
C LEU A 136 -0.17 -23.00 -17.39
N GLN A 137 1.12 -22.93 -17.12
CA GLN A 137 1.79 -23.42 -15.94
C GLN A 137 2.75 -22.34 -15.40
N PRO A 138 2.27 -21.40 -14.56
CA PRO A 138 3.08 -20.28 -14.08
C PRO A 138 4.40 -20.68 -13.40
N ASP A 139 4.45 -21.87 -12.77
CA ASP A 139 5.65 -22.42 -12.17
C ASP A 139 6.80 -22.64 -13.15
N ALA A 140 6.53 -22.67 -14.46
CA ALA A 140 7.58 -22.73 -15.49
C ALA A 140 8.50 -21.49 -15.46
N LEU A 141 8.09 -20.37 -14.87
CA LEU A 141 8.94 -19.20 -14.66
C LEU A 141 10.18 -19.52 -13.82
N LYS A 142 10.13 -20.55 -12.97
CA LYS A 142 11.31 -21.02 -12.20
C LYS A 142 12.46 -21.48 -13.09
N GLU A 143 12.19 -21.86 -14.32
CA GLU A 143 13.23 -22.24 -15.28
C GLU A 143 14.14 -21.07 -15.66
N LEU A 144 13.73 -19.80 -15.41
CA LEU A 144 14.59 -18.64 -15.58
C LEU A 144 15.83 -18.66 -14.66
N GLU A 145 15.77 -19.35 -13.52
CA GLU A 145 16.90 -19.43 -12.59
C GLU A 145 18.18 -19.99 -13.24
N GLN A 146 18.04 -20.88 -14.21
CA GLN A 146 19.20 -21.44 -14.94
C GLN A 146 19.95 -20.39 -15.78
N TYR A 147 19.30 -19.26 -16.07
CA TYR A 147 19.89 -18.17 -16.86
C TYR A 147 20.40 -17.00 -16.01
N ARG A 148 20.42 -17.13 -14.68
CA ARG A 148 20.78 -16.03 -13.77
C ARG A 148 22.17 -15.45 -14.02
N ASP A 149 23.11 -16.25 -14.56
CA ASP A 149 24.48 -15.86 -14.88
C ASP A 149 24.72 -15.78 -16.41
N ASP A 150 23.68 -15.94 -17.24
CA ASP A 150 23.78 -15.84 -18.70
C ASP A 150 23.84 -14.38 -19.14
N ALA A 151 25.02 -13.97 -19.63
CA ALA A 151 25.26 -12.57 -20.03
C ALA A 151 24.34 -12.08 -21.16
N GLY A 152 23.91 -12.98 -22.07
CA GLY A 152 23.01 -12.67 -23.17
C GLY A 152 21.59 -12.38 -22.66
N VAL A 153 21.09 -13.22 -21.76
CA VAL A 153 19.78 -13.04 -21.12
C VAL A 153 19.77 -11.78 -20.24
N LEU A 154 20.81 -11.58 -19.42
CA LEU A 154 20.94 -10.38 -18.58
C LEU A 154 21.01 -9.08 -19.41
N SER A 155 21.75 -9.09 -20.51
CA SER A 155 21.81 -7.94 -21.43
C SER A 155 20.44 -7.65 -22.05
N ARG A 156 19.67 -8.67 -22.49
CA ARG A 156 18.31 -8.51 -23.01
C ARG A 156 17.36 -7.96 -21.95
N LEU A 157 17.43 -8.45 -20.70
CA LEU A 157 16.62 -7.92 -19.59
C LEU A 157 16.88 -6.43 -19.36
N GLY A 158 18.15 -6.02 -19.36
CA GLY A 158 18.54 -4.62 -19.25
C GLY A 158 17.98 -3.76 -20.38
N GLN A 159 18.08 -4.25 -21.65
CA GLN A 159 17.55 -3.57 -22.82
C GLN A 159 16.02 -3.42 -22.75
N ILE A 160 15.30 -4.50 -22.41
CA ILE A 160 13.84 -4.50 -22.24
C ILE A 160 13.42 -3.43 -21.21
N LYS A 161 14.10 -3.37 -20.08
CA LYS A 161 13.83 -2.35 -19.04
C LYS A 161 14.06 -0.94 -19.58
N ALA A 162 15.18 -0.71 -20.27
CA ALA A 162 15.49 0.60 -20.85
C ALA A 162 14.46 1.04 -21.90
N ASP A 163 13.99 0.12 -22.75
CA ASP A 163 13.01 0.43 -23.77
C ASP A 163 11.61 0.68 -23.17
N ASN A 164 11.20 -0.08 -22.17
CA ASN A 164 9.98 0.18 -21.40
C ASN A 164 10.02 1.55 -20.73
N LYS A 165 11.16 1.96 -20.15
CA LYS A 165 11.34 3.30 -19.54
C LYS A 165 11.20 4.41 -20.57
N LYS A 166 11.84 4.27 -21.74
CA LYS A 166 11.71 5.24 -22.84
C LYS A 166 10.27 5.35 -23.36
N ALA A 167 9.62 4.21 -23.56
CA ALA A 167 8.22 4.18 -24.00
C ALA A 167 7.28 4.84 -22.98
N PHE A 168 7.47 4.55 -21.69
CA PHE A 168 6.70 5.17 -20.62
C PHE A 168 6.98 6.67 -20.52
N ALA A 169 8.24 7.10 -20.57
CA ALA A 169 8.62 8.53 -20.56
C ALA A 169 8.02 9.31 -21.74
N ALA A 170 8.04 8.73 -22.94
CA ALA A 170 7.40 9.33 -24.11
C ALA A 170 5.87 9.45 -23.95
N TRP A 171 5.25 8.45 -23.32
CA TRP A 171 3.82 8.50 -23.01
C TRP A 171 3.50 9.59 -21.99
N VAL A 172 4.26 9.70 -20.88
CA VAL A 172 4.10 10.74 -19.86
C VAL A 172 4.28 12.13 -20.47
N ALA A 173 5.33 12.34 -21.28
CA ALA A 173 5.57 13.61 -21.96
C ALA A 173 4.38 14.05 -22.84
N ARG A 174 3.76 13.11 -23.54
CA ARG A 174 2.58 13.39 -24.39
C ARG A 174 1.32 13.69 -23.57
N GLU A 175 1.09 12.96 -22.47
CA GLU A 175 -0.14 13.09 -21.67
C GLU A 175 -0.12 14.30 -20.70
N SER A 176 1.06 14.62 -20.15
CA SER A 176 1.19 15.63 -19.08
C SER A 176 2.25 16.72 -19.35
N GLY A 177 3.03 16.60 -20.43
CA GLY A 177 4.14 17.51 -20.72
C GLY A 177 5.38 17.32 -19.83
N VAL A 178 5.36 16.36 -18.91
CA VAL A 178 6.48 16.09 -17.99
C VAL A 178 7.54 15.25 -18.69
N ILE A 179 8.80 15.71 -18.63
CA ILE A 179 9.96 14.98 -19.16
C ILE A 179 10.59 14.18 -18.03
N LEU A 180 10.63 12.85 -18.20
CA LEU A 180 11.27 11.94 -17.25
C LEU A 180 12.72 11.68 -17.65
N ASN A 181 13.62 11.66 -16.67
CA ASN A 181 15.00 11.20 -16.86
C ASN A 181 15.05 9.67 -16.91
N THR A 182 15.18 9.10 -18.10
CA THR A 182 15.22 7.64 -18.30
C THR A 182 16.51 6.96 -17.83
N ASP A 183 17.57 7.74 -17.55
CA ASP A 183 18.83 7.22 -17.01
C ASP A 183 18.78 7.11 -15.47
N ALA A 184 17.80 7.78 -14.83
CA ALA A 184 17.57 7.67 -13.39
C ALA A 184 16.79 6.41 -13.05
N LEU A 185 16.97 5.84 -11.85
CA LEU A 185 16.12 4.75 -11.33
C LEU A 185 14.68 5.25 -11.16
N PHE A 186 13.71 4.49 -11.64
CA PHE A 186 12.29 4.75 -11.38
C PHE A 186 11.86 4.06 -10.09
N ASP A 187 11.66 4.88 -9.07
CA ASP A 187 11.17 4.49 -7.74
C ASP A 187 9.69 4.83 -7.65
N VAL A 188 8.84 3.83 -7.44
CA VAL A 188 7.41 3.94 -7.74
C VAL A 188 6.54 3.60 -6.55
N GLN A 189 5.68 4.55 -6.16
CA GLN A 189 4.63 4.33 -5.18
C GLN A 189 3.26 4.68 -5.76
N VAL A 190 2.59 3.71 -6.36
CA VAL A 190 1.28 3.90 -7.00
C VAL A 190 0.21 3.03 -6.35
N LYS A 191 -0.70 3.67 -5.63
CA LYS A 191 -1.80 3.06 -4.87
C LYS A 191 -2.77 4.14 -4.41
N ARG A 192 -3.98 3.77 -3.97
CA ARG A 192 -4.87 4.75 -3.32
C ARG A 192 -4.12 5.47 -2.21
N LEU A 193 -4.32 6.78 -2.09
CA LEU A 193 -3.72 7.52 -0.99
C LEU A 193 -4.49 7.23 0.29
N HIS A 194 -3.77 6.72 1.27
CA HIS A 194 -4.25 6.50 2.62
C HIS A 194 -3.08 6.59 3.60
N GLU A 195 -3.27 7.16 4.78
CA GLU A 195 -2.20 7.40 5.75
C GLU A 195 -1.44 6.12 6.10
N TYR A 196 -2.12 4.96 6.27
CA TYR A 196 -1.46 3.70 6.60
C TYR A 196 -0.55 3.16 5.49
N LYS A 197 -0.74 3.57 4.22
CA LYS A 197 0.13 3.21 3.08
C LYS A 197 1.42 4.03 3.05
N ARG A 198 1.48 5.04 3.88
CA ARG A 198 2.65 5.86 4.24
C ARG A 198 3.34 6.55 3.05
N GLN A 199 2.57 7.05 2.07
CA GLN A 199 3.13 7.96 1.07
C GLN A 199 3.84 9.14 1.73
N LEU A 200 3.35 9.58 2.89
CA LEU A 200 4.01 10.62 3.69
C LEU A 200 5.44 10.21 4.09
N LEU A 201 5.65 8.98 4.57
CA LEU A 201 6.99 8.47 4.91
C LEU A 201 7.96 8.58 3.72
N ASN A 202 7.52 8.17 2.52
CA ASN A 202 8.32 8.30 1.31
C ASN A 202 8.64 9.77 1.00
N VAL A 203 7.68 10.70 1.14
CA VAL A 203 7.94 12.13 0.94
C VAL A 203 8.93 12.69 1.96
N LEU A 204 8.84 12.28 3.23
CA LEU A 204 9.82 12.67 4.25
C LEU A 204 11.22 12.19 3.89
N HIS A 205 11.36 10.96 3.39
CA HIS A 205 12.63 10.43 2.89
C HIS A 205 13.16 11.25 1.70
N ILE A 206 12.30 11.64 0.76
CA ILE A 206 12.70 12.50 -0.38
C ILE A 206 13.20 13.87 0.11
N ILE A 207 12.53 14.47 1.10
CA ILE A 207 12.98 15.72 1.73
C ILE A 207 14.36 15.54 2.37
N TYR A 208 14.58 14.42 3.06
CA TYR A 208 15.91 14.08 3.62
C TYR A 208 16.98 13.99 2.53
N LEU A 209 16.73 13.28 1.44
CA LEU A 209 17.67 13.17 0.32
C LEU A 209 18.00 14.54 -0.29
N TYR A 210 16.99 15.37 -0.50
CA TYR A 210 17.18 16.75 -0.95
C TYR A 210 18.09 17.53 0.01
N GLN A 211 17.84 17.48 1.31
CA GLN A 211 18.66 18.15 2.31
C GLN A 211 20.09 17.62 2.34
N ARG A 212 20.30 16.31 2.14
CA ARG A 212 21.62 15.70 2.05
C ARG A 212 22.40 16.20 0.84
N MET A 213 21.77 16.28 -0.34
CA MET A 213 22.37 16.82 -1.55
C MET A 213 22.74 18.30 -1.43
N LYS A 214 21.91 19.09 -0.71
CA LYS A 214 22.20 20.50 -0.43
C LYS A 214 23.36 20.69 0.53
N ALA A 215 23.50 19.81 1.52
CA ALA A 215 24.58 19.87 2.51
C ALA A 215 25.91 19.36 1.95
N ASP A 216 25.88 18.38 1.07
CA ASP A 216 27.04 17.75 0.45
C ASP A 216 26.83 17.61 -1.08
N PRO A 217 27.39 18.53 -1.90
CA PRO A 217 27.30 18.42 -3.36
C PRO A 217 27.95 17.16 -3.95
N HIS A 218 28.83 16.50 -3.20
CA HIS A 218 29.53 15.27 -3.59
C HIS A 218 28.85 14.02 -3.02
N PHE A 219 27.67 14.18 -2.39
CA PHE A 219 26.92 13.05 -1.89
C PHE A 219 26.73 11.99 -2.99
N ASP A 220 27.25 10.79 -2.73
CA ASP A 220 27.13 9.64 -3.65
C ASP A 220 25.66 9.20 -3.69
N PHE A 221 25.01 9.51 -4.80
CA PHE A 221 23.60 9.26 -5.00
C PHE A 221 23.32 8.90 -6.46
N THR A 222 22.86 7.70 -6.69
CA THR A 222 22.36 7.27 -8.01
C THR A 222 21.13 8.08 -8.38
N PRO A 223 21.12 8.76 -9.55
CA PRO A 223 19.97 9.55 -9.99
C PRO A 223 18.66 8.77 -9.88
N ARG A 224 17.63 9.41 -9.34
CA ARG A 224 16.36 8.77 -9.02
C ARG A 224 15.18 9.66 -9.38
N THR A 225 14.19 9.05 -10.03
CA THR A 225 12.87 9.64 -10.29
C THR A 225 11.82 8.93 -9.44
N TYR A 226 11.27 9.63 -8.46
CA TYR A 226 10.16 9.17 -7.66
C TYR A 226 8.85 9.40 -8.40
N LEU A 227 8.11 8.32 -8.66
CA LEU A 227 6.84 8.35 -9.37
C LEU A 227 5.70 8.01 -8.40
N PHE A 228 4.91 9.00 -8.05
CA PHE A 228 3.69 8.81 -7.29
C PHE A 228 2.48 8.73 -8.21
N GLY A 229 1.51 7.90 -7.83
CA GLY A 229 0.20 7.87 -8.48
C GLY A 229 -0.84 7.45 -7.46
N ALA A 230 -1.82 8.31 -7.22
CA ALA A 230 -2.81 8.07 -6.19
C ALA A 230 -4.15 8.74 -6.51
N LYS A 231 -5.20 8.25 -5.85
CA LYS A 231 -6.49 8.93 -5.74
C LYS A 231 -6.88 8.97 -4.28
N ALA A 232 -7.29 10.15 -3.81
CA ALA A 232 -7.87 10.34 -2.48
C ALA A 232 -9.39 10.29 -2.55
N ALA A 233 -10.04 9.77 -1.51
CA ALA A 233 -11.48 9.93 -1.35
C ALA A 233 -11.85 11.41 -1.24
N PRO A 234 -13.01 11.86 -1.78
CA PRO A 234 -13.36 13.28 -1.82
C PRO A 234 -13.38 13.99 -0.45
N GLY A 235 -13.78 13.31 0.60
CA GLY A 235 -13.81 13.82 1.97
C GLY A 235 -12.51 13.66 2.76
N TYR A 236 -11.48 13.00 2.23
CA TYR A 236 -10.26 12.70 2.96
C TYR A 236 -9.25 13.85 2.87
N ALA A 237 -9.41 14.85 3.75
CA ALA A 237 -8.63 16.09 3.72
C ALA A 237 -7.12 15.85 3.85
N VAL A 238 -6.68 15.02 4.80
CA VAL A 238 -5.26 14.70 5.00
C VAL A 238 -4.64 14.07 3.75
N ALA A 239 -5.34 13.14 3.11
CA ALA A 239 -4.88 12.52 1.87
C ALA A 239 -4.65 13.55 0.74
N LYS A 240 -5.58 14.49 0.58
CA LYS A 240 -5.43 15.58 -0.39
C LYS A 240 -4.26 16.49 -0.04
N ARG A 241 -4.04 16.73 1.25
CA ARG A 241 -2.93 17.54 1.75
C ARG A 241 -1.59 16.89 1.46
N ILE A 242 -1.49 15.55 1.60
CA ILE A 242 -0.29 14.78 1.24
C ILE A 242 -0.03 14.86 -0.27
N ILE A 243 -1.05 14.76 -1.14
CA ILE A 243 -0.89 14.93 -2.58
C ILE A 243 -0.32 16.33 -2.89
N ARG A 244 -0.82 17.37 -2.23
CA ARG A 244 -0.29 18.72 -2.41
C ARG A 244 1.17 18.82 -1.96
N LEU A 245 1.53 18.21 -0.81
CA LEU A 245 2.90 18.16 -0.32
C LEU A 245 3.85 17.51 -1.34
N ILE A 246 3.45 16.38 -1.93
CA ILE A 246 4.24 15.72 -2.99
C ILE A 246 4.54 16.70 -4.13
N ASN A 247 3.55 17.47 -4.58
CA ASN A 247 3.73 18.43 -5.66
C ASN A 247 4.59 19.63 -5.23
N SER A 248 4.43 20.16 -4.01
CA SER A 248 5.28 21.24 -3.50
C SER A 248 6.75 20.83 -3.41
N VAL A 249 7.02 19.58 -2.96
CA VAL A 249 8.37 19.01 -2.93
C VAL A 249 8.92 18.84 -4.36
N ALA A 250 8.10 18.35 -5.29
CA ALA A 250 8.47 18.19 -6.69
C ALA A 250 8.88 19.53 -7.32
N ASP A 251 8.08 20.56 -7.12
CA ASP A 251 8.33 21.91 -7.63
C ASP A 251 9.58 22.55 -7.02
N MET A 252 9.83 22.34 -5.73
CA MET A 252 11.04 22.81 -5.08
C MET A 252 12.29 22.17 -5.69
N ILE A 253 12.29 20.85 -5.83
CA ILE A 253 13.40 20.08 -6.40
C ILE A 253 13.66 20.49 -7.85
N ALA A 254 12.61 20.60 -8.67
CA ALA A 254 12.71 20.97 -10.08
C ALA A 254 13.32 22.37 -10.31
N ARG A 255 13.15 23.28 -9.35
CA ARG A 255 13.72 24.63 -9.40
C ARG A 255 15.15 24.74 -8.86
N ASP A 256 15.65 23.69 -8.16
CA ASP A 256 16.99 23.73 -7.56
C ASP A 256 18.05 23.13 -8.48
N PRO A 257 18.98 23.96 -9.02
CA PRO A 257 20.02 23.48 -9.92
C PRO A 257 20.96 22.43 -9.31
N ALA A 258 21.09 22.38 -7.99
CA ALA A 258 21.95 21.42 -7.32
C ALA A 258 21.36 20.00 -7.28
N CYS A 259 20.05 19.86 -7.43
CA CYS A 259 19.34 18.60 -7.24
C CYS A 259 18.59 18.10 -8.48
N LYS A 260 18.06 19.01 -9.31
CA LYS A 260 17.10 18.69 -10.41
C LYS A 260 17.55 17.63 -11.41
N ASP A 261 18.84 17.50 -11.63
CA ASP A 261 19.40 16.53 -12.61
C ASP A 261 19.63 15.14 -12.00
N ARG A 262 19.57 15.04 -10.66
CA ARG A 262 19.82 13.81 -9.89
C ARG A 262 18.60 13.30 -9.14
N LEU A 263 17.68 14.18 -8.80
CA LEU A 263 16.47 13.87 -8.04
C LEU A 263 15.26 14.50 -8.75
N GLN A 264 14.30 13.69 -9.10
CA GLN A 264 13.05 14.12 -9.71
C GLN A 264 11.87 13.52 -8.94
N VAL A 265 10.80 14.28 -8.76
CA VAL A 265 9.54 13.80 -8.17
C VAL A 265 8.42 14.14 -9.11
N VAL A 266 7.57 13.15 -9.43
CA VAL A 266 6.44 13.34 -10.34
C VAL A 266 5.19 12.69 -9.75
N PHE A 267 4.10 13.43 -9.71
CA PHE A 267 2.79 12.91 -9.38
C PHE A 267 1.99 12.63 -10.67
N LEU A 268 1.71 11.35 -10.91
CA LEU A 268 0.95 10.89 -12.07
C LEU A 268 -0.55 10.98 -11.75
N GLU A 269 -1.25 11.83 -12.47
CA GLU A 269 -2.68 12.03 -12.29
C GLU A 269 -3.49 10.80 -12.72
N ASN A 270 -4.65 10.64 -12.09
CA ASN A 270 -5.64 9.65 -12.46
C ASN A 270 -5.05 8.22 -12.60
N TYR A 271 -4.29 7.78 -11.58
CA TYR A 271 -3.76 6.41 -11.55
C TYR A 271 -4.89 5.39 -11.77
N ARG A 272 -4.74 4.56 -12.79
CA ARG A 272 -5.72 3.57 -13.26
C ARG A 272 -5.02 2.39 -13.92
N VAL A 273 -5.76 1.34 -14.23
CA VAL A 273 -5.22 0.09 -14.82
C VAL A 273 -4.40 0.36 -16.08
N SER A 274 -4.91 1.16 -17.01
CA SER A 274 -4.20 1.46 -18.27
C SER A 274 -2.90 2.26 -18.10
N LEU A 275 -2.76 3.02 -17.02
CA LEU A 275 -1.50 3.65 -16.63
C LEU A 275 -0.57 2.62 -15.96
N ALA A 276 -1.13 1.78 -15.09
CA ALA A 276 -0.37 0.74 -14.40
C ALA A 276 0.30 -0.24 -15.38
N GLU A 277 -0.39 -0.64 -16.44
CA GLU A 277 0.12 -1.52 -17.50
C GLU A 277 1.36 -0.95 -18.22
N LYS A 278 1.49 0.38 -18.28
CA LYS A 278 2.65 1.04 -18.89
C LYS A 278 3.77 1.31 -17.87
N LEU A 279 3.39 1.67 -16.66
CA LEU A 279 4.32 2.04 -15.61
C LEU A 279 5.08 0.85 -15.02
N MET A 280 4.37 -0.26 -14.74
CA MET A 280 4.97 -1.41 -14.05
C MET A 280 6.15 -2.03 -14.82
N PRO A 281 6.09 -2.22 -16.15
CA PRO A 281 7.25 -2.68 -16.93
C PRO A 281 8.45 -1.72 -16.88
N ALA A 282 8.19 -0.42 -16.73
CA ALA A 282 9.23 0.62 -16.70
C ALA A 282 9.88 0.83 -15.31
N SER A 283 9.34 0.21 -14.25
CA SER A 283 9.75 0.47 -12.88
C SER A 283 10.94 -0.39 -12.46
N GLU A 284 11.83 0.16 -11.63
CA GLU A 284 12.96 -0.56 -11.05
C GLU A 284 12.77 -0.81 -9.55
N LEU A 285 12.13 0.13 -8.84
CA LEU A 285 11.82 -0.01 -7.41
C LEU A 285 10.31 0.15 -7.19
N SER A 286 9.78 -0.61 -6.26
CA SER A 286 8.37 -0.66 -5.89
C SER A 286 8.21 -0.45 -4.40
N GLU A 287 7.58 0.66 -4.01
CA GLU A 287 7.34 1.05 -2.63
C GLU A 287 6.09 0.37 -2.04
N GLN A 288 6.30 -0.57 -1.13
CA GLN A 288 5.29 -1.36 -0.45
C GLN A 288 5.43 -1.22 1.08
N ILE A 289 5.38 0.04 1.55
CA ILE A 289 5.83 0.50 2.86
C ILE A 289 4.70 0.80 3.87
N SER A 290 3.58 0.10 3.77
CA SER A 290 2.49 0.23 4.74
C SER A 290 2.95 -0.03 6.18
N THR A 291 2.26 0.54 7.16
CA THR A 291 2.50 0.18 8.56
C THR A 291 2.16 -1.29 8.75
N ALA A 292 3.08 -2.05 9.37
CA ALA A 292 2.91 -3.48 9.59
C ALA A 292 1.57 -3.83 10.26
N GLY A 293 0.87 -4.83 9.73
CA GLY A 293 -0.45 -5.26 10.20
C GLY A 293 -1.62 -4.40 9.70
N LYS A 294 -1.42 -3.52 8.71
CA LYS A 294 -2.49 -2.63 8.18
C LYS A 294 -2.90 -2.92 6.74
N GLU A 295 -2.01 -3.41 5.89
CA GLU A 295 -2.35 -3.82 4.53
C GLU A 295 -2.81 -5.29 4.52
N ALA A 296 -4.02 -5.55 4.08
CA ALA A 296 -4.55 -6.90 4.05
C ALA A 296 -3.76 -7.85 3.13
N SER A 297 -3.30 -7.36 1.99
CA SER A 297 -2.48 -8.13 1.06
C SER A 297 -1.64 -7.23 0.17
N GLY A 298 -2.28 -6.37 -0.63
CA GLY A 298 -1.67 -5.75 -1.79
C GLY A 298 -1.63 -6.70 -2.99
N THR A 299 -1.66 -6.14 -4.19
CA THR A 299 -1.44 -6.86 -5.46
C THR A 299 -0.46 -6.12 -6.37
N GLY A 300 -0.23 -4.83 -6.12
CA GLY A 300 0.79 -4.05 -6.81
C GLY A 300 2.18 -4.63 -6.62
N ASN A 301 2.52 -5.07 -5.42
CA ASN A 301 3.76 -5.76 -5.10
C ASN A 301 4.03 -6.94 -6.05
N MET A 302 3.04 -7.80 -6.30
CA MET A 302 3.15 -8.94 -7.21
C MET A 302 3.34 -8.49 -8.67
N LYS A 303 2.60 -7.46 -9.12
CA LYS A 303 2.67 -6.94 -10.49
C LYS A 303 4.01 -6.31 -10.81
N PHE A 304 4.55 -5.51 -9.89
CA PHE A 304 5.87 -4.90 -10.03
C PHE A 304 6.97 -5.96 -10.07
N MET A 305 6.95 -6.91 -9.14
CA MET A 305 7.95 -7.99 -9.08
C MET A 305 7.91 -8.87 -10.33
N MET A 306 6.71 -9.19 -10.86
CA MET A 306 6.52 -9.92 -12.11
C MET A 306 7.17 -9.21 -13.31
N ASN A 307 7.33 -7.89 -13.25
CA ASN A 307 7.99 -7.06 -14.27
C ASN A 307 9.43 -6.69 -13.91
N GLY A 308 10.03 -7.37 -12.94
CA GLY A 308 11.44 -7.22 -12.58
C GLY A 308 11.76 -5.99 -11.73
N ALA A 309 10.76 -5.35 -11.09
CA ALA A 309 11.01 -4.32 -10.10
C ALA A 309 11.32 -4.94 -8.74
N LEU A 310 12.34 -4.43 -8.05
CA LEU A 310 12.66 -4.82 -6.68
C LEU A 310 11.73 -4.12 -5.70
N THR A 311 11.33 -4.82 -4.65
CA THR A 311 10.43 -4.28 -3.64
C THR A 311 11.22 -3.67 -2.48
N ILE A 312 10.89 -2.43 -2.12
CA ILE A 312 11.20 -1.83 -0.83
C ILE A 312 9.91 -1.92 -0.01
N GLY A 313 9.95 -2.59 1.13
CA GLY A 313 8.71 -2.88 1.84
C GLY A 313 8.88 -3.17 3.32
N THR A 314 7.74 -3.26 3.97
CA THR A 314 7.60 -3.73 5.35
C THR A 314 7.05 -5.16 5.37
N MET A 315 7.19 -5.84 6.50
CA MET A 315 6.61 -7.18 6.71
C MET A 315 5.10 -7.07 6.97
N ASP A 316 4.36 -6.76 5.88
CA ASP A 316 2.93 -6.51 5.91
C ASP A 316 2.23 -7.13 4.69
N GLY A 317 0.99 -7.55 4.86
CA GLY A 317 0.17 -8.14 3.80
C GLY A 317 0.87 -9.30 3.08
N ALA A 318 0.80 -9.30 1.75
CA ALA A 318 1.45 -10.33 0.92
C ALA A 318 2.98 -10.18 0.83
N ASN A 319 3.57 -9.07 1.31
CA ASN A 319 5.03 -8.94 1.34
C ASN A 319 5.68 -10.03 2.20
N VAL A 320 4.98 -10.51 3.24
CA VAL A 320 5.45 -11.61 4.09
C VAL A 320 5.68 -12.86 3.25
N GLU A 321 4.65 -13.31 2.52
CA GLU A 321 4.72 -14.50 1.67
C GLU A 321 5.67 -14.32 0.47
N ILE A 322 5.76 -13.09 -0.06
CA ILE A 322 6.74 -12.77 -1.11
C ILE A 322 8.16 -12.89 -0.57
N CYS A 323 8.45 -12.34 0.63
CA CYS A 323 9.75 -12.42 1.26
C CYS A 323 10.16 -13.89 1.54
N GLU A 324 9.21 -14.70 1.99
CA GLU A 324 9.42 -16.15 2.17
C GLU A 324 9.74 -16.86 0.85
N ALA A 325 9.05 -16.50 -0.23
CA ALA A 325 9.22 -17.13 -1.53
C ALA A 325 10.51 -16.75 -2.25
N VAL A 326 10.93 -15.47 -2.18
CA VAL A 326 12.12 -14.97 -2.89
C VAL A 326 13.39 -15.03 -2.04
N GLY A 327 13.28 -15.14 -0.73
CA GLY A 327 14.37 -15.02 0.22
C GLY A 327 14.69 -13.56 0.59
N ARG A 328 15.11 -13.34 1.83
CA ARG A 328 15.30 -12.01 2.42
C ARG A 328 16.39 -11.17 1.73
N ASP A 329 17.33 -11.83 1.05
CA ASP A 329 18.41 -11.18 0.30
C ASP A 329 17.97 -10.59 -1.05
N ASN A 330 16.75 -10.90 -1.50
CA ASN A 330 16.19 -10.49 -2.79
C ASN A 330 15.07 -9.44 -2.67
N ILE A 331 14.88 -8.89 -1.48
CA ILE A 331 13.86 -7.89 -1.17
C ILE A 331 14.39 -6.93 -0.10
N PHE A 332 14.11 -5.64 -0.21
CA PHE A 332 14.53 -4.65 0.78
C PHE A 332 13.45 -4.52 1.86
N ILE A 333 13.65 -5.16 3.01
CA ILE A 333 12.71 -5.11 4.15
C ILE A 333 13.27 -4.19 5.22
N PHE A 334 12.41 -3.31 5.74
CA PHE A 334 12.71 -2.39 6.84
C PHE A 334 11.50 -2.20 7.76
N GLY A 335 11.73 -1.48 8.85
CA GLY A 335 10.70 -1.09 9.81
C GLY A 335 10.27 -2.21 10.74
N MET A 336 9.32 -1.88 11.62
CA MET A 336 8.78 -2.81 12.62
C MET A 336 8.00 -3.97 11.97
N GLU A 337 8.05 -5.11 12.61
CA GLU A 337 7.14 -6.22 12.32
C GLU A 337 5.78 -6.02 13.02
N THR A 338 4.75 -6.76 12.56
CA THR A 338 3.37 -6.60 13.10
C THR A 338 3.29 -6.73 14.63
N PRO A 339 3.92 -7.72 15.29
CA PRO A 339 3.87 -7.82 16.75
C PRO A 339 4.49 -6.62 17.47
N GLU A 340 5.57 -6.04 16.92
CA GLU A 340 6.25 -4.87 17.49
C GLU A 340 5.37 -3.62 17.36
N ALA A 341 4.77 -3.40 16.19
CA ALA A 341 3.88 -2.27 15.94
C ALA A 341 2.62 -2.35 16.83
N GLU A 342 2.04 -3.55 16.96
CA GLU A 342 0.88 -3.78 17.85
C GLU A 342 1.22 -3.57 19.32
N ALA A 343 2.35 -4.10 19.77
CA ALA A 343 2.81 -3.92 21.15
C ALA A 343 3.09 -2.45 21.47
N LEU A 344 3.72 -1.72 20.55
CA LEU A 344 4.00 -0.29 20.73
C LEU A 344 2.69 0.52 20.78
N ALA A 345 1.74 0.23 19.88
CA ALA A 345 0.43 0.87 19.88
C ALA A 345 -0.35 0.60 21.19
N ALA A 346 -0.33 -0.65 21.66
CA ALA A 346 -1.03 -1.05 22.88
C ALA A 346 -0.40 -0.49 24.16
N SER A 347 0.92 -0.27 24.16
CA SER A 347 1.64 0.25 25.34
C SER A 347 1.26 1.70 25.71
N GLY A 348 0.77 2.49 24.74
CA GLY A 348 0.56 3.92 24.91
C GLY A 348 1.84 4.74 25.11
N ASN A 349 3.02 4.13 24.95
CA ASN A 349 4.33 4.76 25.22
C ASN A 349 5.03 5.26 23.94
N TYR A 350 4.30 5.32 22.81
CA TYR A 350 4.86 5.88 21.59
C TYR A 350 4.82 7.41 21.62
N GLU A 351 6.00 8.03 21.69
CA GLU A 351 6.15 9.47 21.83
C GLU A 351 6.91 10.07 20.65
N PRO A 352 6.23 10.39 19.51
CA PRO A 352 6.86 10.97 18.32
C PRO A 352 7.61 12.27 18.58
N MET A 353 7.16 13.08 19.56
CA MET A 353 7.83 14.31 19.96
C MET A 353 9.24 14.05 20.51
N LEU A 354 9.46 12.95 21.24
CA LEU A 354 10.81 12.58 21.70
C LEU A 354 11.72 12.18 20.55
N ILE A 355 11.19 11.52 19.53
CA ILE A 355 11.96 11.19 18.31
C ILE A 355 12.37 12.48 17.62
N TYR A 356 11.44 13.40 17.40
CA TYR A 356 11.71 14.71 16.81
C TYR A 356 12.79 15.51 17.57
N GLN A 357 12.72 15.51 18.91
CA GLN A 357 13.67 16.25 19.75
C GLN A 357 15.08 15.65 19.76
N ASN A 358 15.19 14.32 19.64
CA ASN A 358 16.46 13.61 19.81
C ASN A 358 17.13 13.20 18.50
N ASP A 359 16.37 13.13 17.38
CA ASP A 359 16.92 12.80 16.07
C ASP A 359 17.09 14.07 15.21
N PRO A 360 18.34 14.51 14.98
CA PRO A 360 18.60 15.75 14.22
C PRO A 360 18.19 15.65 12.75
N VAL A 361 18.02 14.45 12.18
CA VAL A 361 17.59 14.26 10.80
C VAL A 361 16.09 14.49 10.73
N ILE A 362 15.32 13.79 11.57
CA ILE A 362 13.87 13.93 11.65
C ILE A 362 13.49 15.37 12.01
N HIS A 363 14.23 15.98 12.93
CA HIS A 363 14.03 17.38 13.32
C HIS A 363 14.10 18.30 12.08
N ARG A 364 15.18 18.22 11.28
CA ARG A 364 15.33 19.06 10.08
C ARG A 364 14.28 18.79 9.01
N VAL A 365 13.89 17.53 8.83
CA VAL A 365 12.86 17.13 7.85
C VAL A 365 11.50 17.70 8.23
N LEU A 366 11.10 17.58 9.50
CA LEU A 366 9.82 18.13 9.97
C LEU A 366 9.81 19.66 10.02
N ASP A 367 10.94 20.29 10.38
CA ASP A 367 11.08 21.75 10.29
C ASP A 367 10.88 22.26 8.85
N GLN A 368 11.27 21.47 7.84
CA GLN A 368 11.04 21.84 6.45
C GLN A 368 9.54 21.86 6.10
N LEU A 369 8.73 20.97 6.68
CA LEU A 369 7.27 21.03 6.51
C LEU A 369 6.70 22.36 7.02
N ILE A 370 7.18 22.82 8.18
CA ILE A 370 6.74 24.08 8.79
C ILE A 370 7.17 25.28 7.97
N ARG A 371 8.40 25.27 7.45
CA ARG A 371 8.93 26.37 6.60
C ARG A 371 8.30 26.41 5.21
N GLY A 372 7.73 25.28 4.75
CA GLY A 372 7.20 25.14 3.40
C GLY A 372 8.28 24.97 2.32
N PHE A 373 7.87 25.05 1.06
CA PHE A 373 8.68 24.67 -0.12
C PHE A 373 8.82 25.81 -1.15
N GLY A 374 8.58 27.05 -0.73
CA GLY A 374 8.72 28.23 -1.59
C GLY A 374 7.55 28.51 -2.51
N ASP A 375 6.43 27.85 -2.31
CA ASP A 375 5.14 28.04 -3.01
C ASP A 375 4.11 28.85 -2.17
N GLY A 376 4.53 29.37 -1.02
CA GLY A 376 3.67 30.08 -0.07
C GLY A 376 2.77 29.19 0.77
N VAL A 377 2.99 27.88 0.74
CA VAL A 377 2.24 26.88 1.54
C VAL A 377 3.16 26.29 2.59
N ASP A 378 2.75 26.34 3.84
CA ASP A 378 3.35 25.55 4.92
C ASP A 378 2.56 24.26 5.15
N TYR A 379 3.18 23.32 5.79
CA TYR A 379 2.60 22.01 6.14
C TYR A 379 2.66 21.76 7.65
N THR A 380 2.44 22.82 8.43
CA THR A 380 2.36 22.76 9.90
C THR A 380 1.27 21.80 10.35
N ASP A 381 0.19 21.70 9.61
CA ASP A 381 -0.89 20.74 9.83
C ASP A 381 -0.41 19.28 9.74
N ILE A 382 0.43 18.97 8.75
CA ILE A 382 1.05 17.62 8.60
C ILE A 382 2.08 17.37 9.71
N ALA A 383 2.93 18.36 10.04
CA ALA A 383 3.88 18.25 11.14
C ALA A 383 3.15 18.02 12.47
N ASN A 384 2.07 18.77 12.73
CA ASN A 384 1.24 18.59 13.93
C ASN A 384 0.58 17.21 13.98
N LEU A 385 0.10 16.68 12.85
CA LEU A 385 -0.45 15.33 12.78
C LEU A 385 0.57 14.27 13.24
N LEU A 386 1.83 14.44 12.86
CA LEU A 386 2.91 13.56 13.27
C LEU A 386 3.33 13.77 14.74
N LEU A 387 3.38 15.00 15.21
CA LEU A 387 3.93 15.32 16.55
C LEU A 387 2.89 15.35 17.66
N HIS A 388 1.66 15.75 17.35
CA HIS A 388 0.60 15.99 18.35
C HIS A 388 -0.67 15.18 18.09
N GLY A 389 -0.78 14.55 16.91
CA GLY A 389 -2.01 13.92 16.45
C GLY A 389 -3.03 14.89 15.89
N GLY A 390 -4.17 14.37 15.47
CA GLY A 390 -5.25 15.15 14.87
C GLY A 390 -6.49 14.31 14.62
N ASN A 391 -7.61 14.98 14.36
CA ASN A 391 -8.90 14.32 14.08
C ASN A 391 -9.30 13.26 15.13
N GLY A 392 -8.94 13.49 16.40
CA GLY A 392 -9.21 12.54 17.49
C GLY A 392 -8.32 11.31 17.53
N GLY A 393 -7.27 11.24 16.68
CA GLY A 393 -6.28 10.18 16.67
C GLY A 393 -4.96 10.54 17.37
N PRO A 394 -4.15 9.54 17.73
CA PRO A 394 -2.85 9.76 18.36
C PRO A 394 -1.85 10.40 17.40
N ALA A 395 -0.79 10.96 17.96
CA ALA A 395 0.37 11.45 17.21
C ALA A 395 0.98 10.30 16.39
N ASP A 396 1.37 10.61 15.15
CA ASP A 396 1.95 9.64 14.19
C ASP A 396 1.27 8.26 14.25
N ARG A 397 -0.05 8.25 14.12
CA ARG A 397 -0.93 7.06 14.21
C ARG A 397 -0.38 5.83 13.49
N TYR A 398 0.39 6.03 12.44
CA TYR A 398 0.95 4.98 11.58
C TYR A 398 2.46 4.81 11.72
N MET A 399 3.05 5.36 12.79
CA MET A 399 4.44 5.14 13.21
C MET A 399 5.47 5.42 12.09
N SER A 400 5.21 6.46 11.31
CA SER A 400 6.11 6.85 10.22
C SER A 400 7.46 7.32 10.72
N LEU A 401 7.50 8.05 11.85
CA LEU A 401 8.75 8.54 12.43
C LEU A 401 9.56 7.44 13.12
N LYS A 402 8.92 6.33 13.50
CA LYS A 402 9.61 5.18 14.09
C LYS A 402 10.34 4.36 13.03
N ASP A 403 9.79 4.28 11.85
CA ASP A 403 10.33 3.50 10.73
C ASP A 403 11.15 4.37 9.73
N PHE A 404 11.26 5.68 9.98
CA PHE A 404 12.03 6.62 9.16
C PHE A 404 13.53 6.40 9.35
#